data_c224950f54786beb5a87c039990cb0fe
#
_entry.id   c224950f54786beb5a87c039990cb0fe
#
_cell.length_a   1.000
_cell.length_b   1.000
_cell.length_c   1.000
_cell.angle_alpha   90.00
_cell.angle_beta   90.00
_cell.angle_gamma   90.00
#
_symmetry.space_group_name_H-M   'P 1'
#
loop_
_entity.id
_entity.type
_entity.pdbx_description
1 polymer ?
#
loop_
_entity_poly.entity_id
_entity_poly.type
_entity_poly.pdbx_seq_one_letter_code
_entity_poly.pdbx_strand_id
1 'polypeptide(L)'
;MYEPIRTGPSPRSVHSGPMAGTPSDFPHRSREEELDIQLAGHLAALLAVTDELRALAPAGELDAASARLAEQVTRLRGGAAPARATGTGTERRPAALHRRAHALAGRALVVAASRADTTAAILSAERMDAHAAALTGLAEPGAGQKELSAAH
;
A
#
# COMPACT_ATOMS: atom_id res chain seq x y z
N MET A 1 11.66 35.30 -44.06
CA MET A 1 11.60 35.21 -43.43
C MET A 1 11.61 34.72 -42.52
N TYR A 2 11.32 34.67 -42.21
CA TYR A 2 11.30 34.33 -41.29
C TYR A 2 11.67 34.47 -40.22
N GLU A 3 11.92 34.91 -40.16
CA GLU A 3 12.45 35.27 -39.26
C GLU A 3 11.90 35.31 -38.17
N PRO A 4 11.06 35.54 -38.09
CA PRO A 4 10.48 35.74 -36.95
C PRO A 4 10.60 34.72 -36.19
N ILE A 5 10.66 34.06 -36.59
CA ILE A 5 10.96 33.10 -35.99
C ILE A 5 11.66 33.34 -34.98
N ARG A 6 12.47 33.85 -35.11
CA ARG A 6 13.26 34.05 -34.19
C ARG A 6 12.73 34.58 -33.20
N THR A 7 11.94 35.04 -33.33
CA THR A 7 11.52 35.66 -32.37
C THR A 7 11.12 34.96 -31.38
N GLY A 8 10.48 34.27 -31.59
CA GLY A 8 9.98 33.75 -30.53
C GLY A 8 10.88 33.37 -29.59
N PRO A 9 11.72 33.06 -29.93
CA PRO A 9 12.63 32.52 -29.16
C PRO A 9 12.92 33.18 -27.99
N SER A 10 13.46 34.03 -28.18
CA SER A 10 14.03 34.62 -27.17
C SER A 10 13.34 34.63 -25.96
N PRO A 11 12.40 35.08 -25.96
CA PRO A 11 11.80 35.30 -24.74
C PRO A 11 11.72 34.14 -23.92
N ARG A 12 11.31 33.21 -24.45
CA ARG A 12 11.11 32.18 -23.68
C ARG A 12 12.28 31.74 -23.11
N SER A 13 13.15 31.70 -23.75
CA SER A 13 14.30 31.11 -23.21
C SER A 13 14.70 31.86 -22.04
N VAL A 14 14.58 33.03 -22.12
CA VAL A 14 14.99 33.76 -21.04
C VAL A 14 14.31 33.40 -19.86
N HIS A 15 13.13 33.27 -19.99
CA HIS A 15 12.49 32.98 -18.87
C HIS A 15 12.88 31.78 -18.31
N SER A 16 13.17 30.93 -19.04
CA SER A 16 13.51 29.70 -18.51
C SER A 16 14.62 29.84 -17.59
N GLY A 17 15.53 30.62 -17.88
CA GLY A 17 16.64 30.70 -17.04
C GLY A 17 16.30 30.99 -15.62
N PRO A 18 15.63 32.00 -15.43
CA PRO A 18 15.34 32.42 -14.10
C PRO A 18 14.51 31.41 -13.41
N MET A 19 13.76 30.74 -14.13
CA MET A 19 12.98 29.82 -13.53
C MET A 19 13.77 28.85 -12.83
N ALA A 20 14.94 28.70 -13.19
CA ALA A 20 15.77 27.73 -12.54
C ALA A 20 15.74 27.94 -11.06
N GLY A 21 15.64 29.10 -10.63
CA GLY A 21 15.61 29.31 -9.22
C GLY A 21 14.29 28.99 -8.60
N THR A 22 13.28 29.01 -9.38
CA THR A 22 11.98 28.75 -8.85
C THR A 22 11.84 27.42 -8.18
N PRO A 23 12.37 26.39 -8.73
CA PRO A 23 12.23 25.08 -8.10
C PRO A 23 12.69 25.07 -6.68
N SER A 24 13.65 25.87 -6.35
CA SER A 24 14.11 25.85 -4.99
C SER A 24 13.08 26.42 -4.04
N ASP A 25 12.15 27.19 -4.56
CA ASP A 25 11.11 27.73 -3.70
C ASP A 25 10.03 26.72 -3.43
N PHE A 26 9.94 25.69 -4.25
CA PHE A 26 8.94 24.66 -4.07
C PHE A 26 9.63 23.41 -3.58
N PRO A 27 9.16 22.82 -2.51
CA PRO A 27 9.80 21.64 -1.99
C PRO A 27 9.79 20.54 -3.01
N HIS A 28 10.93 19.96 -3.24
CA HIS A 28 11.06 18.81 -4.10
C HIS A 28 11.22 17.59 -3.23
N ARG A 29 10.40 16.61 -3.47
CA ARG A 29 10.58 15.34 -2.78
C ARG A 29 11.67 14.58 -3.47
N SER A 30 12.54 13.98 -2.69
CA SER A 30 13.51 13.06 -3.25
C SER A 30 12.78 11.82 -3.72
N ARG A 31 13.45 10.99 -4.49
CA ARG A 31 12.86 9.75 -4.92
C ARG A 31 12.55 8.86 -3.72
N GLU A 32 13.43 8.85 -2.74
CA GLU A 32 13.20 8.05 -1.54
C GLU A 32 11.98 8.54 -0.79
N GLU A 33 11.82 9.85 -0.67
CA GLU A 33 10.66 10.38 0.00
C GLU A 33 9.37 10.02 -0.73
N GLU A 34 9.42 10.06 -2.06
CA GLU A 34 8.26 9.71 -2.85
C GLU A 34 7.91 8.24 -2.65
N LEU A 35 8.92 7.36 -2.62
CA LEU A 35 8.67 5.95 -2.39
C LEU A 35 8.12 5.70 -0.98
N ASP A 36 8.62 6.44 0.01
CA ASP A 36 8.11 6.30 1.38
C ASP A 36 6.64 6.71 1.46
N ILE A 37 6.26 7.75 0.74
CA ILE A 37 4.87 8.20 0.71
C ILE A 37 3.99 7.14 0.05
N GLN A 38 4.44 6.57 -1.06
CA GLN A 38 3.69 5.51 -1.74
C GLN A 38 3.56 4.28 -0.86
N LEU A 39 4.65 3.90 -0.21
CA LEU A 39 4.65 2.74 0.65
C LEU A 39 3.70 2.92 1.82
N ALA A 40 3.75 4.09 2.46
CA ALA A 40 2.85 4.36 3.56
C ALA A 40 1.39 4.30 3.11
N GLY A 41 1.11 4.78 1.91
CA GLY A 41 -0.24 4.73 1.37
C GLY A 41 -0.74 3.31 1.17
N HIS A 42 0.11 2.44 0.60
CA HIS A 42 -0.28 1.05 0.39
C HIS A 42 -0.46 0.32 1.72
N LEU A 43 0.43 0.56 2.67
CA LEU A 43 0.34 -0.09 3.98
C LEU A 43 -0.87 0.42 4.76
N ALA A 44 -1.20 1.70 4.64
CA ALA A 44 -2.37 2.25 5.30
C ALA A 44 -3.66 1.65 4.73
N ALA A 45 -3.72 1.48 3.41
CA ALA A 45 -4.87 0.85 2.79
C ALA A 45 -4.96 -0.61 3.21
N LEU A 46 -3.83 -1.31 3.31
CA LEU A 46 -3.81 -2.68 3.77
C LEU A 46 -4.27 -2.78 5.22
N LEU A 47 -3.88 -1.81 6.05
CA LEU A 47 -4.34 -1.76 7.43
C LEU A 47 -5.85 -1.61 7.50
N ALA A 48 -6.43 -0.76 6.66
CA ALA A 48 -7.87 -0.57 6.66
C ALA A 48 -8.59 -1.87 6.31
N VAL A 49 -8.10 -2.61 5.33
CA VAL A 49 -8.70 -3.90 4.96
C VAL A 49 -8.51 -4.91 6.08
N THR A 50 -7.35 -4.89 6.74
CA THR A 50 -7.10 -5.78 7.87
C THR A 50 -8.08 -5.49 9.00
N ASP A 51 -8.38 -4.22 9.26
CA ASP A 51 -9.36 -3.85 10.29
C ASP A 51 -10.76 -4.35 9.91
N GLU A 52 -11.12 -4.27 8.63
CA GLU A 52 -12.41 -4.81 8.20
C GLU A 52 -12.48 -6.32 8.41
N LEU A 53 -11.40 -7.02 8.08
CA LEU A 53 -11.36 -8.47 8.30
C LEU A 53 -11.46 -8.81 9.78
N ARG A 54 -10.79 -8.03 10.63
CA ARG A 54 -10.85 -8.25 12.07
C ARG A 54 -12.29 -8.09 12.60
N ALA A 55 -13.02 -7.16 12.02
CA ALA A 55 -14.40 -6.96 12.45
C ALA A 55 -15.29 -8.14 12.04
N LEU A 56 -15.00 -8.75 10.90
CA LEU A 56 -15.79 -9.88 10.43
C LEU A 56 -15.44 -11.17 11.16
N ALA A 57 -14.15 -11.40 11.36
CA ALA A 57 -13.70 -12.66 11.97
C ALA A 57 -12.45 -12.37 12.80
N PRO A 58 -12.62 -11.96 14.05
CA PRO A 58 -11.48 -11.64 14.89
C PRO A 58 -10.54 -12.83 15.04
N ALA A 59 -9.27 -12.54 14.95
CA ALA A 59 -8.22 -13.55 15.07
C ALA A 59 -6.94 -12.89 15.54
N GLY A 60 -6.21 -13.59 16.41
CA GLY A 60 -4.97 -13.03 16.94
C GLY A 60 -3.96 -12.70 15.86
N GLU A 61 -3.95 -13.47 14.79
CA GLU A 61 -3.03 -13.21 13.68
C GLU A 61 -3.35 -11.87 13.02
N LEU A 62 -4.62 -11.56 12.88
CA LEU A 62 -5.02 -10.28 12.30
C LEU A 62 -4.76 -9.13 13.26
N ASP A 63 -4.88 -9.38 14.56
CA ASP A 63 -4.56 -8.36 15.55
C ASP A 63 -3.09 -8.01 15.49
N ALA A 64 -2.23 -9.02 15.43
CA ALA A 64 -0.79 -8.80 15.34
C ALA A 64 -0.42 -8.09 14.05
N ALA A 65 -1.04 -8.50 12.94
CA ALA A 65 -0.77 -7.88 11.65
C ALA A 65 -1.18 -6.41 11.67
N SER A 66 -2.34 -6.13 12.25
CA SER A 66 -2.84 -4.76 12.34
C SER A 66 -1.85 -3.88 13.11
N ALA A 67 -1.35 -4.37 14.23
CA ALA A 67 -0.41 -3.61 15.04
C ALA A 67 0.88 -3.33 14.26
N ARG A 68 1.40 -4.35 13.57
CA ARG A 68 2.65 -4.18 12.82
C ARG A 68 2.47 -3.25 11.63
N LEU A 69 1.32 -3.32 10.96
CA LEU A 69 1.04 -2.41 9.85
C LEU A 69 0.94 -0.96 10.35
N ALA A 70 0.24 -0.76 11.47
CA ALA A 70 0.11 0.58 12.04
C ALA A 70 1.47 1.14 12.41
N GLU A 71 2.35 0.30 12.96
CA GLU A 71 3.68 0.73 13.34
C GLU A 71 4.49 1.19 12.13
N GLN A 72 4.41 0.43 11.03
CA GLN A 72 5.16 0.81 9.84
C GLN A 72 4.63 2.09 9.21
N VAL A 73 3.31 2.27 9.18
CA VAL A 73 2.74 3.50 8.65
C VAL A 73 3.17 4.69 9.50
N THR A 74 3.13 4.52 10.83
CA THR A 74 3.55 5.58 11.74
C THR A 74 5.02 5.95 11.48
N ARG A 75 5.86 4.95 11.33
CA ARG A 75 7.28 5.19 11.07
C ARG A 75 7.49 5.95 9.76
N LEU A 76 6.83 5.50 8.70
CA LEU A 76 7.00 6.12 7.38
C LEU A 76 6.43 7.53 7.32
N ARG A 77 5.47 7.84 8.16
CA ARG A 77 4.85 9.16 8.20
C ARG A 77 5.42 10.06 9.30
N GLY A 78 6.60 9.71 9.78
CA GLY A 78 7.30 10.58 10.73
C GLY A 78 6.64 10.65 12.10
N GLY A 79 5.94 9.60 12.48
CA GLY A 79 5.34 9.53 13.81
C GLY A 79 3.82 9.77 13.83
N ALA A 80 3.24 10.08 12.68
CA ALA A 80 1.80 10.32 12.62
C ALA A 80 1.06 8.99 12.55
N ALA A 81 0.17 8.74 13.48
CA ALA A 81 -0.58 7.50 13.53
C ALA A 81 -1.57 7.43 12.37
N PRO A 82 -1.76 6.26 11.79
CA PRO A 82 -2.71 6.11 10.68
C PRO A 82 -4.15 6.15 11.18
N ALA A 83 -5.04 6.54 10.28
CA ALA A 83 -6.46 6.44 10.57
C ALA A 83 -6.83 4.97 10.63
N ARG A 84 -7.77 4.63 11.50
CA ARG A 84 -8.20 3.25 11.66
C ARG A 84 -9.62 3.09 11.18
N ALA A 85 -9.90 1.97 10.53
CA ALA A 85 -11.25 1.68 10.09
C ALA A 85 -12.07 1.24 11.29
N THR A 86 -13.32 1.67 11.34
CA THR A 86 -14.19 1.33 12.45
C THR A 86 -14.73 -0.07 12.32
N GLY A 87 -14.67 -0.63 11.14
CA GLY A 87 -15.12 -2.00 10.97
C GLY A 87 -16.61 -2.19 10.95
N THR A 88 -17.37 -1.13 10.80
CA THR A 88 -18.81 -1.27 10.79
C THR A 88 -19.34 -1.17 9.39
N GLY A 89 -20.41 -1.83 9.13
CA GLY A 89 -21.16 -1.62 7.91
C GLY A 89 -20.56 -2.17 6.65
N THR A 90 -19.54 -2.99 6.75
CA THR A 90 -19.00 -3.56 5.54
C THR A 90 -19.86 -4.71 5.09
N GLU A 91 -20.14 -4.74 3.82
CA GLU A 91 -20.88 -5.84 3.25
C GLU A 91 -20.01 -6.70 2.38
N ARG A 92 -18.72 -6.45 2.36
CA ARG A 92 -17.82 -7.19 1.51
C ARG A 92 -17.63 -8.59 2.05
N ARG A 93 -17.55 -9.52 1.13
CA ARG A 93 -17.27 -10.90 1.51
C ARG A 93 -15.82 -11.05 1.91
N PRO A 94 -15.52 -11.95 2.84
CA PRO A 94 -14.13 -12.16 3.25
C PRO A 94 -13.19 -12.44 2.09
N ALA A 95 -13.63 -13.20 1.10
CA ALA A 95 -12.77 -13.49 -0.05
C ALA A 95 -12.38 -12.22 -0.79
N ALA A 96 -13.32 -11.29 -0.97
CA ALA A 96 -13.02 -10.04 -1.65
C ALA A 96 -12.03 -9.20 -0.85
N LEU A 97 -12.18 -9.19 0.48
CA LEU A 97 -11.25 -8.46 1.33
C LEU A 97 -9.86 -9.08 1.29
N HIS A 98 -9.78 -10.40 1.32
CA HIS A 98 -8.48 -11.06 1.23
C HIS A 98 -7.81 -10.82 -0.11
N ARG A 99 -8.58 -10.80 -1.22
CA ARG A 99 -7.99 -10.50 -2.53
C ARG A 99 -7.46 -9.07 -2.58
N ARG A 100 -8.23 -8.14 -2.03
CA ARG A 100 -7.78 -6.76 -1.99
C ARG A 100 -6.55 -6.61 -1.12
N ALA A 101 -6.54 -7.26 0.04
CA ALA A 101 -5.38 -7.21 0.93
C ALA A 101 -4.15 -7.80 0.26
N HIS A 102 -4.31 -8.92 -0.45
CA HIS A 102 -3.20 -9.54 -1.15
C HIS A 102 -2.63 -8.58 -2.21
N ALA A 103 -3.50 -7.93 -2.97
CA ALA A 103 -3.04 -6.99 -3.99
C ALA A 103 -2.32 -5.80 -3.38
N LEU A 104 -2.84 -5.27 -2.26
CA LEU A 104 -2.21 -4.13 -1.59
C LEU A 104 -0.85 -4.52 -1.01
N ALA A 105 -0.77 -5.72 -0.42
CA ALA A 105 0.50 -6.20 0.11
C ALA A 105 1.53 -6.37 -1.01
N GLY A 106 1.09 -6.84 -2.18
CA GLY A 106 1.98 -6.97 -3.32
C GLY A 106 2.51 -5.62 -3.79
N ARG A 107 1.65 -4.62 -3.84
CA ARG A 107 2.10 -3.27 -4.22
C ARG A 107 3.07 -2.72 -3.19
N ALA A 108 2.77 -2.92 -1.91
CA ALA A 108 3.66 -2.47 -0.85
C ALA A 108 5.02 -3.16 -0.95
N LEU A 109 5.02 -4.45 -1.27
CA LEU A 109 6.27 -5.20 -1.40
C LEU A 109 7.15 -4.62 -2.50
N VAL A 110 6.56 -4.32 -3.65
CA VAL A 110 7.33 -3.77 -4.77
C VAL A 110 7.95 -2.43 -4.38
N VAL A 111 7.18 -1.57 -3.73
CA VAL A 111 7.69 -0.25 -3.35
C VAL A 111 8.74 -0.39 -2.26
N ALA A 112 8.50 -1.28 -1.27
CA ALA A 112 9.47 -1.49 -0.20
C ALA A 112 10.79 -2.01 -0.75
N ALA A 113 10.73 -2.92 -1.71
CA ALA A 113 11.93 -3.43 -2.34
C ALA A 113 12.66 -2.32 -3.10
N SER A 114 11.93 -1.49 -3.82
CA SER A 114 12.54 -0.37 -4.54
C SER A 114 13.18 0.62 -3.58
N ARG A 115 12.62 0.75 -2.41
CA ARG A 115 13.14 1.66 -1.39
C ARG A 115 14.23 1.00 -0.55
N ALA A 116 14.43 -0.29 -0.72
CA ALA A 116 15.34 -1.10 0.10
C ALA A 116 14.93 -1.06 1.57
N ASP A 117 13.62 -1.01 1.81
CA ASP A 117 13.08 -1.02 3.17
C ASP A 117 12.78 -2.47 3.54
N THR A 118 13.76 -3.12 4.14
CA THR A 118 13.69 -4.54 4.43
C THR A 118 12.55 -4.88 5.39
N THR A 119 12.35 -4.06 6.41
CA THR A 119 11.31 -4.33 7.39
C THR A 119 9.93 -4.31 6.76
N ALA A 120 9.65 -3.29 5.95
CA ALA A 120 8.37 -3.19 5.26
C ALA A 120 8.23 -4.29 4.21
N ALA A 121 9.33 -4.67 3.54
CA ALA A 121 9.27 -5.72 2.53
C ALA A 121 8.92 -7.07 3.16
N ILE A 122 9.53 -7.39 4.29
CA ILE A 122 9.25 -8.64 4.99
C ILE A 122 7.79 -8.68 5.44
N LEU A 123 7.32 -7.60 6.05
CA LEU A 123 5.93 -7.55 6.50
C LEU A 123 4.96 -7.70 5.31
N SER A 124 5.25 -7.01 4.21
CA SER A 124 4.39 -7.09 3.03
C SER A 124 4.34 -8.50 2.47
N ALA A 125 5.49 -9.18 2.40
CA ALA A 125 5.53 -10.54 1.89
C ALA A 125 4.76 -11.49 2.80
N GLU A 126 4.92 -11.34 4.11
CA GLU A 126 4.16 -12.16 5.07
C GLU A 126 2.67 -11.95 4.91
N ARG A 127 2.24 -10.70 4.69
CA ARG A 127 0.82 -10.45 4.51
C ARG A 127 0.32 -11.04 3.19
N MET A 128 1.13 -10.97 2.14
CA MET A 128 0.74 -11.62 0.88
C MET A 128 0.50 -13.10 1.09
N ASP A 129 1.43 -13.77 1.77
CA ASP A 129 1.32 -15.20 1.99
C ASP A 129 0.10 -15.54 2.84
N ALA A 130 -0.13 -14.75 3.88
CA ALA A 130 -1.26 -15.00 4.77
C ALA A 130 -2.59 -14.86 4.03
N HIS A 131 -2.71 -13.83 3.20
CA HIS A 131 -3.97 -13.63 2.48
C HIS A 131 -4.13 -14.64 1.34
N ALA A 132 -3.03 -15.08 0.72
CA ALA A 132 -3.10 -16.14 -0.28
C ALA A 132 -3.57 -17.44 0.37
N ALA A 133 -3.05 -17.75 1.56
CA ALA A 133 -3.46 -18.96 2.27
C ALA A 133 -4.93 -18.89 2.67
N ALA A 134 -5.38 -17.71 3.10
CA ALA A 134 -6.78 -17.53 3.46
C ALA A 134 -7.68 -17.74 2.25
N LEU A 135 -7.25 -17.24 1.08
CA LEU A 135 -8.03 -17.42 -0.14
C LEU A 135 -8.11 -18.87 -0.56
N THR A 136 -7.00 -19.61 -0.39
CA THR A 136 -7.00 -21.02 -0.71
C THR A 136 -8.00 -21.76 0.19
N GLY A 137 -8.01 -21.43 1.47
CA GLY A 137 -8.94 -22.06 2.40
C GLY A 137 -10.39 -21.74 2.07
N LEU A 138 -10.66 -20.53 1.63
CA LEU A 138 -12.02 -20.15 1.26
C LEU A 138 -12.45 -20.78 -0.05
N ALA A 139 -11.50 -21.02 -0.95
CA ALA A 139 -11.81 -21.57 -2.26
C ALA A 139 -12.08 -23.07 -2.21
N GLU A 140 -11.68 -23.74 -1.14
CA GLU A 140 -11.81 -25.18 -1.01
C GLU A 140 -12.63 -25.58 0.19
N PRO A 141 -13.79 -24.99 0.39
CA PRO A 141 -14.58 -25.38 1.56
C PRO A 141 -15.07 -26.82 1.47
N GLY A 142 -15.22 -27.34 0.25
CA GLY A 142 -15.67 -28.69 0.07
C GLY A 142 -14.62 -29.72 0.42
N ALA A 143 -13.37 -29.36 0.38
CA ALA A 143 -12.30 -30.29 0.69
C ALA A 143 -12.39 -30.74 2.15
N GLY A 144 -12.66 -29.80 3.03
CA GLY A 144 -12.82 -30.16 4.43
C GLY A 144 -14.01 -31.05 4.66
N GLN A 145 -15.10 -30.78 3.95
CA GLN A 145 -16.27 -31.61 4.08
C GLN A 145 -16.01 -33.01 3.55
N LYS A 146 -15.27 -33.13 2.47
CA LYS A 146 -14.96 -34.43 1.93
C LYS A 146 -14.11 -35.22 2.90
N GLU A 147 -13.19 -34.58 3.56
CA GLU A 147 -12.37 -35.26 4.54
C GLU A 147 -13.20 -35.74 5.69
N LEU A 148 -14.12 -34.95 6.16
CA LEU A 148 -14.99 -35.35 7.22
C LEU A 148 -15.86 -36.52 6.78
N SER A 149 -16.32 -36.50 5.55
CA SER A 149 -17.13 -37.61 5.07
C SER A 149 -16.30 -38.87 4.98
N ALA A 150 -15.07 -38.74 4.57
CA ALA A 150 -14.22 -39.94 4.47
C ALA A 150 -13.94 -40.55 5.83
N ALA A 151 -13.97 -39.74 6.85
CA ALA A 151 -13.71 -40.24 8.20
C ALA A 151 -14.85 -41.07 8.73
N HIS A 152 -16.02 -41.01 8.12
CA HIS A 152 -17.13 -41.80 8.50
C HIS A 152 -17.20 -43.11 7.75
#